data_1601de6abeb7079074fd31c6ea41f650
#
_entry.id   1601de6abeb7079074fd31c6ea41f650
#
_cell.length_a   1.000
_cell.length_b   1.000
_cell.length_c   1.000
_cell.angle_alpha   90.00
_cell.angle_beta   90.00
_cell.angle_gamma   90.00
#
_symmetry.space_group_name_H-M   'P 1'
#
loop_
_entity.id
_entity.type
_entity.pdbx_description
1 polymer ?
#
loop_
_entity_poly.entity_id
_entity_poly.type
_entity_poly.pdbx_seq_one_letter_code
_entity_poly.pdbx_strand_id
1 'polypeptide(L)'
;MIIRDGQVYVSLTSIFKNQDILQQTLQSIVKQTKQPNKIFLYLSEDPYILDEGFKDKKITNPNLLKLINDNAIIHINWVKNTGPYRKLLPLLKEKWEEDCIIITIDDDTIYDDYLIENLVNDYYKHKCVVSYRGFAPLFDELENFDYGQRCEQENLSCEQQLSLYNFPTGVGGILYKPEFFHKTEKLVFENEIYLNTCDKQDDIWFYTVRICNNVNCYLGKKPFHKKDLSFGGLYAHFNSGNANTVALKKTIQKLKELNYQF
;
A
#
# COMPACT_ATOMS: atom_id res chain seq x y z
N MET A 1 -16.06 -21.11 17.81
CA MET A 1 -14.60 -20.91 17.90
C MET A 1 -14.37 -19.40 17.84
N ILE A 2 -14.01 -18.77 18.94
CA ILE A 2 -13.70 -17.32 18.95
C ILE A 2 -12.38 -17.20 18.21
N ILE A 3 -12.43 -16.75 16.96
CA ILE A 3 -11.22 -16.35 16.24
C ILE A 3 -10.68 -15.16 17.04
N ARG A 4 -9.57 -15.33 17.74
CA ARG A 4 -8.82 -14.18 18.27
C ARG A 4 -8.36 -13.41 17.04
N ASP A 5 -8.99 -12.26 16.80
CA ASP A 5 -8.53 -11.34 15.77
C ASP A 5 -7.05 -11.08 16.03
N GLY A 6 -6.19 -11.47 15.08
CA GLY A 6 -4.78 -11.10 15.13
C GLY A 6 -4.62 -9.58 15.20
N GLN A 7 -3.46 -9.09 15.59
CA GLN A 7 -3.19 -7.65 15.62
C GLN A 7 -3.42 -7.05 14.24
N VAL A 8 -4.19 -5.97 14.17
CA VAL A 8 -4.47 -5.21 12.93
C VAL A 8 -3.80 -3.85 13.02
N TYR A 9 -2.88 -3.60 12.13
CA TYR A 9 -2.15 -2.34 12.03
C TYR A 9 -2.53 -1.61 10.75
N VAL A 10 -2.70 -0.30 10.83
CA VAL A 10 -2.78 0.57 9.66
C VAL A 10 -1.43 1.25 9.48
N SER A 11 -0.95 1.33 8.27
CA SER A 11 0.35 1.92 7.94
C SER A 11 0.24 2.86 6.76
N LEU A 12 0.79 4.06 6.91
CA LEU A 12 0.82 5.07 5.87
C LEU A 12 2.09 5.92 5.94
N THR A 13 2.37 6.62 4.86
CA THR A 13 3.39 7.67 4.80
C THR A 13 2.79 8.95 4.27
N SER A 14 3.40 10.08 4.56
CA SER A 14 2.99 11.37 4.02
C SER A 14 4.22 12.24 3.73
N ILE A 15 3.97 13.34 3.04
CA ILE A 15 4.96 14.37 2.71
C ILE A 15 4.63 15.68 3.41
N PHE A 16 5.63 16.55 3.62
CA PHE A 16 5.49 17.75 4.42
C PHE A 16 4.33 18.66 3.99
N LYS A 17 4.11 18.83 2.69
CA LYS A 17 3.03 19.69 2.18
C LYS A 17 1.61 19.14 2.40
N ASN A 18 1.46 17.83 2.68
CA ASN A 18 0.15 17.18 2.77
C ASN A 18 -0.44 17.16 4.19
N GLN A 19 0.10 17.90 5.15
CA GLN A 19 -0.33 17.81 6.55
C GLN A 19 -1.83 18.09 6.78
N ASP A 20 -2.44 19.02 6.01
CA ASP A 20 -3.88 19.31 6.09
C ASP A 20 -4.74 18.15 5.56
N ILE A 21 -4.27 17.51 4.50
CA ILE A 21 -4.91 16.36 3.86
C ILE A 21 -4.76 15.15 4.76
N LEU A 22 -3.54 14.86 5.22
CA LEU A 22 -3.21 13.78 6.14
C LEU A 22 -4.07 13.82 7.41
N GLN A 23 -4.34 15.03 7.96
CA GLN A 23 -5.21 15.18 9.12
C GLN A 23 -6.62 14.63 8.86
N GLN A 24 -7.20 14.90 7.69
CA GLN A 24 -8.53 14.41 7.31
C GLN A 24 -8.52 12.89 7.07
N THR A 25 -7.47 12.38 6.43
CA THR A 25 -7.29 10.93 6.24
C THR A 25 -7.21 10.20 7.57
N LEU A 26 -6.31 10.61 8.46
CA LEU A 26 -6.17 10.00 9.79
C LEU A 26 -7.47 10.08 10.60
N GLN A 27 -8.22 11.19 10.49
CA GLN A 27 -9.50 11.33 11.16
C GLN A 27 -10.52 10.29 10.67
N SER A 28 -10.49 9.89 9.39
CA SER A 28 -11.35 8.84 8.87
C SER A 28 -10.94 7.44 9.39
N ILE A 29 -9.66 7.24 9.68
CA ILE A 29 -9.16 5.96 10.19
C ILE A 29 -9.44 5.79 11.70
N VAL A 30 -9.32 6.85 12.49
CA VAL A 30 -9.68 6.78 13.92
C VAL A 30 -11.19 6.66 14.16
N LYS A 31 -12.03 6.83 13.12
CA LYS A 31 -13.48 6.66 13.17
C LYS A 31 -13.99 5.33 12.61
N GLN A 32 -13.10 4.43 12.22
CA GLN A 32 -13.48 3.14 11.66
C GLN A 32 -14.36 2.31 12.61
N THR A 33 -15.33 1.57 12.08
CA THR A 33 -16.18 0.65 12.86
C THR A 33 -15.35 -0.44 13.54
N LYS A 34 -14.36 -0.98 12.83
CA LYS A 34 -13.31 -1.84 13.40
C LYS A 34 -12.04 -1.01 13.61
N GLN A 35 -11.74 -0.71 14.88
CA GLN A 35 -10.54 0.04 15.22
C GLN A 35 -9.28 -0.80 14.98
N PRO A 36 -8.22 -0.22 14.38
CA PRO A 36 -6.91 -0.87 14.33
C PRO A 36 -6.27 -0.84 15.73
N ASN A 37 -5.37 -1.79 16.00
CA ASN A 37 -4.60 -1.78 17.25
C ASN A 37 -3.61 -0.61 17.30
N LYS A 38 -3.03 -0.25 16.16
CA LYS A 38 -2.15 0.91 15.99
C LYS A 38 -2.23 1.45 14.57
N ILE A 39 -1.93 2.75 14.44
CA ILE A 39 -1.73 3.45 13.17
C ILE A 39 -0.27 3.90 13.14
N PHE A 40 0.50 3.38 12.20
CA PHE A 40 1.90 3.73 12.01
C PHE A 40 2.02 4.78 10.90
N LEU A 41 2.38 6.00 11.29
CA LEU A 41 2.66 7.09 10.37
C LEU A 41 4.17 7.23 10.17
N TYR A 42 4.66 6.93 8.98
CA TYR A 42 6.07 7.02 8.62
C TYR A 42 6.36 8.36 7.93
N LEU A 43 7.22 9.16 8.54
CA LEU A 43 7.66 10.46 8.05
C LEU A 43 9.19 10.50 7.89
N SER A 44 9.71 11.48 7.18
CA SER A 44 11.15 11.67 7.01
C SER A 44 11.55 13.14 7.14
N GLU A 45 12.76 13.37 7.65
CA GLU A 45 13.42 14.68 7.61
C GLU A 45 14.07 14.94 6.25
N ASP A 46 14.44 13.87 5.54
CA ASP A 46 15.16 13.96 4.27
C ASP A 46 14.21 14.31 3.12
N PRO A 47 14.60 15.20 2.20
CA PRO A 47 13.85 15.44 0.98
C PRO A 47 14.01 14.26 0.01
N TYR A 48 12.93 13.91 -0.70
CA TYR A 48 12.95 12.93 -1.79
C TYR A 48 11.71 13.05 -2.67
N ILE A 49 11.87 13.01 -3.99
CA ILE A 49 10.78 13.15 -4.98
C ILE A 49 10.01 14.46 -4.76
N LEU A 50 8.74 14.40 -4.33
CA LEU A 50 7.88 15.55 -4.04
C LEU A 50 7.90 15.98 -2.56
N ASP A 51 8.61 15.24 -1.72
CA ASP A 51 8.71 15.51 -0.28
C ASP A 51 9.92 16.41 0.00
N GLU A 52 9.71 17.57 0.59
CA GLU A 52 10.78 18.45 1.03
C GLU A 52 11.35 18.07 2.41
N GLY A 53 10.75 17.07 3.05
CA GLY A 53 11.12 16.58 4.36
C GLY A 53 10.57 17.42 5.51
N PHE A 54 10.39 16.79 6.66
CA PHE A 54 9.95 17.42 7.90
C PHE A 54 11.16 17.89 8.69
N LYS A 55 11.65 19.11 8.45
CA LYS A 55 12.81 19.66 9.13
C LYS A 55 12.66 19.59 10.66
N ASP A 56 13.71 19.16 11.33
CA ASP A 56 13.77 19.01 12.79
C ASP A 56 12.64 18.09 13.34
N LYS A 57 12.15 17.16 12.54
CA LYS A 57 11.01 16.26 12.86
C LYS A 57 9.77 17.04 13.30
N LYS A 58 9.54 18.19 12.71
CA LYS A 58 8.50 19.11 13.13
C LYS A 58 7.26 19.01 12.26
N ILE A 59 6.16 18.61 12.85
CA ILE A 59 4.82 18.76 12.28
C ILE A 59 4.36 20.19 12.59
N THR A 60 3.93 20.93 11.57
CA THR A 60 3.57 22.36 11.70
C THR A 60 2.07 22.59 11.74
N ASN A 61 1.27 21.63 11.25
CA ASN A 61 -0.19 21.75 11.29
C ASN A 61 -0.73 21.49 12.71
N PRO A 62 -1.38 22.48 13.38
CA PRO A 62 -1.85 22.33 14.76
C PRO A 62 -3.00 21.34 14.90
N ASN A 63 -3.85 21.19 13.88
CA ASN A 63 -4.97 20.25 13.92
C ASN A 63 -4.48 18.80 13.79
N LEU A 64 -3.45 18.58 12.96
CA LEU A 64 -2.78 17.27 12.86
C LEU A 64 -2.10 16.90 14.18
N LEU A 65 -1.35 17.83 14.76
CA LEU A 65 -0.71 17.63 16.07
C LEU A 65 -1.74 17.31 17.16
N LYS A 66 -2.85 18.05 17.20
CA LYS A 66 -3.93 17.80 18.14
C LYS A 66 -4.52 16.39 17.94
N LEU A 67 -4.84 16.02 16.69
CA LEU A 67 -5.39 14.70 16.38
C LEU A 67 -4.45 13.58 16.85
N ILE A 68 -3.15 13.71 16.59
CA ILE A 68 -2.14 12.72 17.00
C ILE A 68 -2.06 12.63 18.53
N ASN A 69 -2.01 13.74 19.22
CA ASN A 69 -1.91 13.77 20.70
C ASN A 69 -3.17 13.23 21.39
N ASP A 70 -4.34 13.46 20.80
CA ASP A 70 -5.62 12.99 21.35
C ASP A 70 -5.87 11.49 21.09
N ASN A 71 -5.07 10.84 20.22
CA ASN A 71 -5.27 9.44 19.81
C ASN A 71 -4.01 8.60 20.03
N ALA A 72 -3.94 7.93 21.17
CA ALA A 72 -2.80 7.09 21.58
C ALA A 72 -2.47 5.93 20.62
N ILE A 73 -3.37 5.59 19.70
CA ILE A 73 -3.14 4.55 18.68
C ILE A 73 -2.29 5.05 17.50
N ILE A 74 -2.08 6.37 17.34
CA ILE A 74 -1.27 6.94 16.26
C ILE A 74 0.18 7.03 16.71
N HIS A 75 1.08 6.34 16.00
CA HIS A 75 2.50 6.31 16.27
C HIS A 75 3.28 6.93 15.11
N ILE A 76 4.02 8.02 15.37
CA ILE A 76 4.92 8.62 14.38
C ILE A 76 6.25 7.89 14.41
N ASN A 77 6.73 7.50 13.23
CA ASN A 77 8.02 6.86 13.04
C ASN A 77 8.84 7.65 12.01
N TRP A 78 10.03 8.09 12.45
CA TRP A 78 10.95 8.84 11.60
C TRP A 78 11.92 7.87 10.93
N VAL A 79 11.91 7.85 9.60
CA VAL A 79 12.70 6.91 8.80
C VAL A 79 13.40 7.62 7.64
N LYS A 80 14.42 6.98 7.07
CA LYS A 80 15.03 7.44 5.82
C LYS A 80 13.99 7.54 4.72
N ASN A 81 14.08 8.60 3.89
CA ASN A 81 13.13 8.80 2.80
C ASN A 81 13.38 7.83 1.64
N THR A 82 12.50 6.88 1.47
CA THR A 82 12.44 5.95 0.33
C THR A 82 11.16 6.15 -0.49
N GLY A 83 10.59 7.36 -0.42
CA GLY A 83 9.35 7.68 -1.13
C GLY A 83 8.14 6.88 -0.60
N PRO A 84 7.28 6.37 -1.50
CA PRO A 84 6.05 5.68 -1.12
C PRO A 84 6.30 4.33 -0.41
N TYR A 85 7.49 3.75 -0.51
CA TYR A 85 7.86 2.49 0.14
C TYR A 85 7.80 2.54 1.67
N ARG A 86 7.90 3.76 2.24
CA ARG A 86 7.78 3.99 3.68
C ARG A 86 6.45 3.50 4.25
N LYS A 87 5.39 3.43 3.45
CA LYS A 87 4.07 2.99 3.95
C LYS A 87 4.01 1.51 4.30
N LEU A 88 4.89 0.65 3.77
CA LEU A 88 4.86 -0.78 4.09
C LEU A 88 6.18 -1.32 4.62
N LEU A 89 7.32 -1.05 3.97
CA LEU A 89 8.58 -1.75 4.25
C LEU A 89 9.08 -1.63 5.69
N PRO A 90 9.03 -0.46 6.36
CA PRO A 90 9.51 -0.36 7.73
C PRO A 90 8.68 -1.22 8.70
N LEU A 91 7.35 -1.17 8.59
CA LEU A 91 6.46 -1.96 9.43
C LEU A 91 6.57 -3.46 9.12
N LEU A 92 6.62 -3.81 7.84
CA LEU A 92 6.81 -5.20 7.40
C LEU A 92 8.09 -5.80 7.98
N LYS A 93 9.18 -5.03 8.01
CA LYS A 93 10.46 -5.46 8.59
C LYS A 93 10.38 -5.61 10.11
N GLU A 94 9.73 -4.66 10.79
CA GLU A 94 9.53 -4.71 12.24
C GLU A 94 8.70 -5.92 12.66
N LYS A 95 7.67 -6.26 11.87
CA LYS A 95 6.67 -7.28 12.15
C LYS A 95 6.92 -8.61 11.41
N TRP A 96 8.12 -8.83 10.89
CA TRP A 96 8.42 -9.94 9.98
C TRP A 96 8.00 -11.31 10.50
N GLU A 97 8.24 -11.59 11.78
CA GLU A 97 7.92 -12.87 12.43
C GLU A 97 6.55 -12.86 13.14
N GLU A 98 5.80 -11.75 13.07
CA GLU A 98 4.54 -11.63 13.79
C GLU A 98 3.35 -12.10 12.92
N ASP A 99 2.44 -12.84 13.54
CA ASP A 99 1.13 -13.13 12.93
C ASP A 99 0.20 -11.93 13.07
N CYS A 100 0.37 -10.94 12.21
CA CYS A 100 -0.42 -9.72 12.21
C CYS A 100 -0.93 -9.36 10.82
N ILE A 101 -1.93 -8.48 10.77
CA ILE A 101 -2.47 -7.87 9.58
C ILE A 101 -1.91 -6.45 9.46
N ILE A 102 -1.38 -6.11 8.29
CA ILE A 102 -0.93 -4.76 7.94
C ILE A 102 -1.82 -4.23 6.82
N ILE A 103 -2.54 -3.15 7.06
CA ILE A 103 -3.35 -2.47 6.05
C ILE A 103 -2.60 -1.19 5.66
N THR A 104 -2.17 -1.10 4.41
CA THR A 104 -1.59 0.14 3.86
C THR A 104 -2.68 1.01 3.27
N ILE A 105 -2.56 2.32 3.46
CA ILE A 105 -3.44 3.35 2.91
C ILE A 105 -2.61 4.53 2.38
N ASP A 106 -3.20 5.32 1.51
CA ASP A 106 -2.62 6.59 1.07
C ASP A 106 -3.04 7.74 2.00
N ASP A 107 -2.30 8.85 1.99
CA ASP A 107 -2.49 9.97 2.92
C ASP A 107 -3.48 11.05 2.42
N ASP A 108 -4.07 10.85 1.25
CA ASP A 108 -4.89 11.82 0.53
C ASP A 108 -6.33 11.34 0.25
N THR A 109 -6.82 10.43 1.07
CA THR A 109 -8.16 9.83 0.91
C THR A 109 -8.94 9.83 2.21
N ILE A 110 -10.21 10.29 2.20
CA ILE A 110 -11.16 10.07 3.30
C ILE A 110 -11.79 8.70 3.10
N TYR A 111 -11.41 7.76 3.94
CA TYR A 111 -11.84 6.36 3.83
C TYR A 111 -13.27 6.14 4.34
N ASP A 112 -13.94 5.11 3.78
CA ASP A 112 -15.22 4.63 4.26
C ASP A 112 -15.11 4.06 5.69
N ASP A 113 -16.14 4.23 6.51
CA ASP A 113 -16.11 3.84 7.93
C ASP A 113 -15.96 2.33 8.14
N TYR A 114 -16.27 1.52 7.13
CA TYR A 114 -16.19 0.05 7.17
C TYR A 114 -14.97 -0.52 6.48
N LEU A 115 -14.01 0.30 6.02
CA LEU A 115 -12.87 -0.17 5.25
C LEU A 115 -12.11 -1.29 5.97
N ILE A 116 -11.67 -1.06 7.22
CA ILE A 116 -10.86 -2.02 7.97
C ILE A 116 -11.64 -3.31 8.24
N GLU A 117 -12.89 -3.18 8.67
CA GLU A 117 -13.76 -4.33 8.93
C GLU A 117 -13.95 -5.19 7.67
N ASN A 118 -14.23 -4.54 6.56
CA ASN A 118 -14.43 -5.21 5.28
C ASN A 118 -13.17 -5.93 4.80
N LEU A 119 -12.00 -5.26 4.83
CA LEU A 119 -10.72 -5.87 4.42
C LEU A 119 -10.39 -7.10 5.28
N VAL A 120 -10.56 -7.00 6.59
CA VAL A 120 -10.30 -8.10 7.52
C VAL A 120 -11.27 -9.28 7.30
N ASN A 121 -12.56 -9.01 7.09
CA ASN A 121 -13.56 -10.04 6.82
C ASN A 121 -13.27 -10.79 5.50
N ASP A 122 -12.92 -10.05 4.43
CA ASP A 122 -12.57 -10.67 3.16
C ASP A 122 -11.22 -11.41 3.23
N TYR A 123 -10.25 -10.95 4.02
CA TYR A 123 -9.04 -11.71 4.30
C TYR A 123 -9.35 -13.04 4.99
N TYR A 124 -10.19 -13.07 6.00
CA TYR A 124 -10.54 -14.34 6.67
C TYR A 124 -11.23 -15.33 5.73
N LYS A 125 -11.96 -14.83 4.72
CA LYS A 125 -12.60 -15.64 3.69
C LYS A 125 -11.62 -16.17 2.64
N HIS A 126 -10.72 -15.33 2.15
CA HIS A 126 -9.89 -15.63 0.97
C HIS A 126 -8.43 -15.98 1.30
N LYS A 127 -7.93 -15.63 2.49
CA LYS A 127 -6.57 -15.94 2.98
C LYS A 127 -5.46 -15.48 2.02
N CYS A 128 -5.61 -14.29 1.45
CA CYS A 128 -4.69 -13.69 0.50
C CYS A 128 -4.64 -12.16 0.67
N VAL A 129 -3.88 -11.48 -0.17
CA VAL A 129 -3.93 -10.00 -0.25
C VAL A 129 -5.34 -9.57 -0.65
N VAL A 130 -5.86 -8.52 -0.01
CA VAL A 130 -7.20 -7.97 -0.26
C VAL A 130 -7.10 -6.49 -0.54
N SER A 131 -7.81 -6.02 -1.57
CA SER A 131 -7.96 -4.58 -1.85
C SER A 131 -9.33 -4.27 -2.46
N TYR A 132 -9.76 -3.01 -2.31
CA TYR A 132 -11.02 -2.53 -2.91
C TYR A 132 -10.81 -1.60 -4.10
N ARG A 133 -9.57 -1.44 -4.55
CA ARG A 133 -9.25 -0.82 -5.82
C ARG A 133 -8.11 -1.57 -6.51
N GLY A 134 -8.29 -1.78 -7.80
CA GLY A 134 -7.31 -2.47 -8.61
C GLY A 134 -7.88 -2.85 -9.97
N PHE A 135 -7.18 -3.71 -10.68
CA PHE A 135 -7.60 -4.20 -11.99
C PHE A 135 -6.98 -5.57 -12.28
N ALA A 136 -7.55 -6.30 -13.23
CA ALA A 136 -6.94 -7.48 -13.81
C ALA A 136 -6.19 -7.09 -15.08
N PRO A 137 -4.91 -7.40 -15.21
CA PRO A 137 -4.16 -7.19 -16.45
C PRO A 137 -4.74 -8.05 -17.59
N LEU A 138 -4.80 -7.47 -18.80
CA LEU A 138 -5.12 -8.19 -20.02
C LEU A 138 -3.80 -8.52 -20.73
N PHE A 139 -3.26 -9.71 -20.47
CA PHE A 139 -2.01 -10.17 -21.08
C PHE A 139 -1.95 -11.70 -21.12
N ASP A 140 -1.28 -12.24 -22.12
CA ASP A 140 -1.01 -13.67 -22.23
C ASP A 140 0.19 -14.06 -21.36
N GLU A 141 1.18 -13.16 -21.28
CA GLU A 141 2.40 -13.31 -20.50
C GLU A 141 2.71 -12.02 -19.73
N LEU A 142 3.23 -12.14 -18.50
CA LEU A 142 3.47 -11.00 -17.61
C LEU A 142 4.39 -9.93 -18.23
N GLU A 143 5.34 -10.34 -19.05
CA GLU A 143 6.25 -9.44 -19.79
C GLU A 143 5.57 -8.63 -20.89
N ASN A 144 4.42 -9.07 -21.37
CA ASN A 144 3.61 -8.35 -22.36
C ASN A 144 2.63 -7.37 -21.71
N PHE A 145 2.69 -7.24 -20.38
CA PHE A 145 1.81 -6.36 -19.66
C PHE A 145 1.95 -4.91 -20.14
N ASP A 146 0.80 -4.33 -20.48
CA ASP A 146 0.64 -2.90 -20.69
C ASP A 146 -0.33 -2.37 -19.62
N TYR A 147 0.14 -1.47 -18.78
CA TYR A 147 -0.65 -0.90 -17.67
C TYR A 147 -1.92 -0.20 -18.16
N GLY A 148 -1.94 0.28 -19.42
CA GLY A 148 -3.10 0.84 -20.09
C GLY A 148 -4.12 -0.20 -20.57
N GLN A 149 -3.69 -1.44 -20.81
CA GLN A 149 -4.54 -2.54 -21.29
C GLN A 149 -4.92 -3.44 -20.11
N ARG A 150 -6.06 -3.14 -19.50
CA ARG A 150 -6.51 -3.81 -18.28
C ARG A 150 -8.04 -3.91 -18.22
N CYS A 151 -8.53 -4.92 -17.53
CA CYS A 151 -9.93 -5.02 -17.15
C CYS A 151 -10.11 -4.30 -15.81
N GLU A 152 -10.91 -3.25 -15.80
CA GLU A 152 -11.21 -2.52 -14.57
C GLU A 152 -12.02 -3.42 -13.62
N GLN A 153 -11.81 -3.23 -12.32
CA GLN A 153 -12.38 -4.05 -11.25
C GLN A 153 -13.91 -4.18 -11.33
N GLU A 154 -14.60 -3.14 -11.79
CA GLU A 154 -16.06 -3.12 -11.94
C GLU A 154 -16.55 -4.19 -12.92
N ASN A 155 -15.72 -4.54 -13.91
CA ASN A 155 -16.04 -5.50 -14.95
C ASN A 155 -15.58 -6.94 -14.63
N LEU A 156 -14.85 -7.15 -13.51
CA LEU A 156 -14.41 -8.49 -13.13
C LEU A 156 -15.58 -9.38 -12.76
N SER A 157 -15.60 -10.63 -13.25
CA SER A 157 -16.48 -11.68 -12.74
C SER A 157 -16.05 -12.10 -11.31
N CYS A 158 -16.90 -12.86 -10.61
CA CYS A 158 -16.56 -13.38 -9.28
C CYS A 158 -15.29 -14.24 -9.29
N GLU A 159 -15.07 -15.00 -10.36
CA GLU A 159 -13.86 -15.83 -10.52
C GLU A 159 -12.60 -15.00 -10.74
N GLN A 160 -12.70 -13.92 -11.51
CA GLN A 160 -11.59 -13.02 -11.77
C GLN A 160 -11.24 -12.13 -10.56
N GLN A 161 -12.14 -11.99 -9.59
CA GLN A 161 -11.86 -11.22 -8.37
C GLN A 161 -10.77 -11.84 -7.50
N LEU A 162 -10.48 -13.13 -7.66
CA LEU A 162 -9.41 -13.83 -6.96
C LEU A 162 -8.40 -14.38 -7.97
N SER A 163 -7.27 -13.72 -8.12
CA SER A 163 -6.23 -14.13 -9.05
C SER A 163 -4.83 -13.79 -8.55
N LEU A 164 -3.84 -14.58 -8.95
CA LEU A 164 -2.43 -14.27 -8.75
C LEU A 164 -2.04 -12.96 -9.45
N TYR A 165 -2.66 -12.66 -10.57
CA TYR A 165 -2.29 -11.52 -11.40
C TYR A 165 -3.12 -10.25 -11.17
N ASN A 166 -4.07 -10.27 -10.25
CA ASN A 166 -4.79 -9.06 -9.87
C ASN A 166 -3.83 -8.01 -9.30
N PHE A 167 -3.94 -6.78 -9.80
CA PHE A 167 -3.09 -5.66 -9.43
C PHE A 167 -3.86 -4.73 -8.49
N PRO A 168 -3.59 -4.76 -7.17
CA PRO A 168 -4.17 -3.82 -6.22
C PRO A 168 -3.46 -2.47 -6.32
N THR A 169 -4.17 -1.37 -6.05
CA THR A 169 -3.61 -0.03 -5.97
C THR A 169 -3.82 0.59 -4.59
N GLY A 170 -2.82 1.31 -4.09
CA GLY A 170 -2.72 1.79 -2.70
C GLY A 170 -3.92 2.54 -2.18
N VAL A 171 -4.53 3.39 -3.02
CA VAL A 171 -5.67 4.23 -2.63
C VAL A 171 -6.88 3.42 -2.15
N GLY A 172 -7.05 2.18 -2.60
CA GLY A 172 -8.15 1.28 -2.19
C GLY A 172 -8.00 0.68 -0.80
N GLY A 173 -6.88 0.92 -0.14
CA GLY A 173 -6.45 0.16 1.02
C GLY A 173 -6.01 -1.26 0.61
N ILE A 174 -4.85 -1.68 1.06
CA ILE A 174 -4.36 -3.03 0.75
C ILE A 174 -4.01 -3.74 2.06
N LEU A 175 -4.61 -4.92 2.25
CA LEU A 175 -4.32 -5.79 3.39
C LEU A 175 -3.21 -6.77 3.02
N TYR A 176 -2.15 -6.75 3.81
CA TYR A 176 -1.03 -7.67 3.74
C TYR A 176 -0.84 -8.44 5.06
N LYS A 177 -0.08 -9.52 4.99
CA LYS A 177 0.54 -10.17 6.15
C LYS A 177 2.03 -10.38 5.88
N PRO A 178 2.90 -10.38 6.91
CA PRO A 178 4.32 -10.65 6.72
C PRO A 178 4.57 -11.99 6.00
N GLU A 179 3.85 -13.04 6.35
CA GLU A 179 3.94 -14.37 5.73
C GLU A 179 3.78 -14.39 4.20
N PHE A 180 3.11 -13.37 3.63
CA PHE A 180 2.92 -13.26 2.17
C PHE A 180 4.22 -12.95 1.41
N PHE A 181 5.29 -12.59 2.13
CA PHE A 181 6.59 -12.23 1.58
C PHE A 181 7.74 -13.14 2.01
N HIS A 182 7.52 -14.15 2.85
CA HIS A 182 8.57 -14.94 3.48
C HIS A 182 9.47 -15.69 2.49
N LYS A 183 8.93 -16.13 1.31
CA LYS A 183 9.76 -16.81 0.29
C LYS A 183 10.77 -15.87 -0.37
N THR A 184 10.57 -14.55 -0.26
CA THR A 184 11.40 -13.53 -0.91
C THR A 184 11.94 -12.50 0.09
N GLU A 185 12.25 -12.93 1.32
CA GLU A 185 12.73 -12.03 2.39
C GLU A 185 13.87 -11.11 1.93
N LYS A 186 14.92 -11.67 1.33
CA LYS A 186 16.06 -10.89 0.84
C LYS A 186 15.65 -9.91 -0.27
N LEU A 187 14.67 -10.29 -1.10
CA LEU A 187 14.22 -9.47 -2.22
C LEU A 187 13.36 -8.29 -1.76
N VAL A 188 12.36 -8.55 -0.90
CA VAL A 188 11.35 -7.53 -0.57
C VAL A 188 11.96 -6.26 0.02
N PHE A 189 13.09 -6.38 0.74
CA PHE A 189 13.82 -5.28 1.35
C PHE A 189 15.02 -4.78 0.53
N GLU A 190 15.25 -5.31 -0.70
CA GLU A 190 16.42 -4.95 -1.50
C GLU A 190 16.22 -3.61 -2.21
N ASN A 191 16.64 -2.55 -1.52
CA ASN A 191 16.42 -1.17 -1.95
C ASN A 191 17.13 -0.81 -3.26
N GLU A 192 18.28 -1.39 -3.56
CA GLU A 192 18.96 -1.15 -4.81
C GLU A 192 18.14 -1.63 -6.01
N ILE A 193 17.31 -2.65 -5.85
CA ILE A 193 16.46 -3.13 -6.93
C ILE A 193 15.26 -2.19 -7.13
N TYR A 194 14.42 -2.00 -6.12
CA TYR A 194 13.20 -1.21 -6.33
C TYR A 194 13.47 0.27 -6.62
N LEU A 195 14.50 0.89 -6.01
CA LEU A 195 14.86 2.27 -6.32
C LEU A 195 15.41 2.45 -7.73
N ASN A 196 15.97 1.40 -8.34
CA ASN A 196 16.47 1.44 -9.72
C ASN A 196 15.45 0.99 -10.77
N THR A 197 14.37 0.32 -10.39
CA THR A 197 13.40 -0.24 -11.35
C THR A 197 12.04 0.46 -11.31
N CYS A 198 11.53 0.81 -10.12
CA CYS A 198 10.21 1.40 -9.89
C CYS A 198 10.20 2.36 -8.68
N ASP A 199 11.17 3.30 -8.62
CA ASP A 199 11.41 4.19 -7.47
C ASP A 199 10.21 5.02 -6.99
N LYS A 200 9.21 5.19 -7.84
CA LYS A 200 7.98 5.97 -7.56
C LYS A 200 6.71 5.13 -7.53
N GLN A 201 6.83 3.84 -7.82
CA GLN A 201 5.70 2.92 -8.05
C GLN A 201 5.78 1.74 -7.08
N ASP A 202 5.59 1.99 -5.80
CA ASP A 202 5.61 0.95 -4.76
C ASP A 202 4.56 -0.16 -5.00
N ASP A 203 3.40 0.18 -5.56
CA ASP A 203 2.38 -0.81 -5.95
C ASP A 203 2.95 -1.85 -6.95
N ILE A 204 3.83 -1.43 -7.89
CA ILE A 204 4.48 -2.33 -8.84
C ILE A 204 5.44 -3.28 -8.11
N TRP A 205 6.23 -2.77 -7.17
CA TRP A 205 7.14 -3.59 -6.39
C TRP A 205 6.41 -4.65 -5.58
N PHE A 206 5.43 -4.24 -4.78
CA PHE A 206 4.68 -5.17 -3.94
C PHE A 206 3.85 -6.16 -4.76
N TYR A 207 3.35 -5.75 -5.92
CA TYR A 207 2.70 -6.63 -6.88
C TYR A 207 3.65 -7.72 -7.39
N THR A 208 4.83 -7.35 -7.88
CA THR A 208 5.79 -8.32 -8.45
C THR A 208 6.36 -9.25 -7.39
N VAL A 209 6.76 -8.72 -6.23
CA VAL A 209 7.27 -9.54 -5.12
C VAL A 209 6.21 -10.50 -4.59
N ARG A 210 4.95 -10.07 -4.50
CA ARG A 210 3.82 -10.93 -4.11
C ARG A 210 3.64 -12.11 -5.09
N ILE A 211 3.73 -11.86 -6.40
CA ILE A 211 3.65 -12.93 -7.41
C ILE A 211 4.78 -13.94 -7.21
N CYS A 212 6.01 -13.49 -6.99
CA CYS A 212 7.15 -14.38 -6.68
C CYS A 212 6.90 -15.26 -5.43
N ASN A 213 6.06 -14.81 -4.50
CA ASN A 213 5.64 -15.60 -3.35
C ASN A 213 4.45 -16.55 -3.65
N ASN A 214 3.88 -16.48 -4.84
CA ASN A 214 2.69 -17.23 -5.24
C ASN A 214 1.48 -16.95 -4.34
N VAL A 215 1.26 -15.68 -4.01
CA VAL A 215 0.14 -15.22 -3.17
C VAL A 215 -0.91 -14.55 -4.02
N ASN A 216 -2.14 -15.04 -3.97
CA ASN A 216 -3.28 -14.44 -4.68
C ASN A 216 -3.63 -13.04 -4.16
N CYS A 217 -4.37 -12.30 -4.97
CA CYS A 217 -5.00 -11.04 -4.58
C CYS A 217 -6.51 -11.10 -4.87
N TYR A 218 -7.32 -10.77 -3.86
CA TYR A 218 -8.75 -10.58 -4.00
C TYR A 218 -9.07 -9.09 -4.17
N LEU A 219 -9.74 -8.74 -5.28
CA LEU A 219 -10.26 -7.42 -5.56
C LEU A 219 -11.77 -7.37 -5.24
N GLY A 220 -12.10 -6.92 -4.04
CA GLY A 220 -13.48 -6.75 -3.61
C GLY A 220 -14.16 -5.54 -4.28
N LYS A 221 -15.51 -5.55 -4.35
CA LYS A 221 -16.33 -4.45 -4.92
C LYS A 221 -17.05 -3.64 -3.84
N LYS A 222 -16.42 -3.46 -2.67
CA LYS A 222 -17.00 -2.68 -1.57
C LYS A 222 -16.54 -1.23 -1.63
N PRO A 223 -17.36 -0.29 -1.13
CA PRO A 223 -16.91 1.08 -0.95
C PRO A 223 -15.63 1.14 -0.09
N PHE A 224 -14.66 1.91 -0.51
CA PHE A 224 -13.40 2.08 0.22
C PHE A 224 -13.16 3.54 0.64
N HIS A 225 -13.80 4.51 -0.01
CA HIS A 225 -13.60 5.93 0.27
C HIS A 225 -14.91 6.73 0.20
N LYS A 226 -14.97 7.80 0.96
CA LYS A 226 -16.00 8.83 0.91
C LYS A 226 -15.60 9.98 0.02
N LYS A 227 -14.29 10.29 -0.06
CA LYS A 227 -13.76 11.41 -0.83
C LYS A 227 -12.28 11.21 -1.13
N ASP A 228 -11.91 11.46 -2.37
CA ASP A 228 -10.53 11.61 -2.82
C ASP A 228 -10.10 13.07 -2.57
N LEU A 229 -8.95 13.26 -1.91
CA LEU A 229 -8.36 14.55 -1.60
C LEU A 229 -7.08 14.79 -2.42
N SER A 230 -6.72 13.84 -3.31
CA SER A 230 -5.49 13.92 -4.08
C SER A 230 -5.46 15.17 -4.97
N PHE A 231 -4.39 15.95 -4.89
CA PHE A 231 -4.17 17.12 -5.69
C PHE A 231 -2.73 17.10 -6.22
N GLY A 232 -2.55 16.61 -7.45
CA GLY A 232 -1.23 16.59 -8.07
C GLY A 232 -0.21 15.67 -7.36
N GLY A 233 -0.65 14.48 -6.90
CA GLY A 233 0.20 13.48 -6.27
C GLY A 233 1.16 12.79 -7.26
N LEU A 234 1.82 11.72 -6.82
CA LEU A 234 2.79 10.95 -7.62
C LEU A 234 2.23 10.50 -8.97
N TYR A 235 0.95 10.14 -9.03
CA TYR A 235 0.32 9.71 -10.27
C TYR A 235 0.38 10.80 -11.34
N ALA A 236 -0.03 12.01 -11.01
CA ALA A 236 -0.06 13.13 -11.95
C ALA A 236 1.32 13.53 -12.47
N HIS A 237 2.35 13.44 -11.61
CA HIS A 237 3.70 13.88 -11.94
C HIS A 237 4.57 12.80 -12.58
N PHE A 238 4.41 11.53 -12.21
CA PHE A 238 5.37 10.48 -12.53
C PHE A 238 4.76 9.19 -13.08
N ASN A 239 3.49 8.90 -12.80
CA ASN A 239 2.88 7.60 -13.08
C ASN A 239 1.87 7.66 -14.23
N SER A 240 1.70 8.83 -14.86
CA SER A 240 0.82 9.01 -16.02
C SER A 240 1.47 8.47 -17.31
N GLY A 241 0.62 8.23 -18.32
CA GLY A 241 1.08 7.70 -19.60
C GLY A 241 1.65 6.29 -19.49
N ASN A 242 2.83 6.05 -20.09
CA ASN A 242 3.47 4.74 -20.16
C ASN A 242 4.44 4.43 -19.01
N ALA A 243 4.58 5.34 -18.02
CA ALA A 243 5.60 5.20 -16.98
C ALA A 243 5.46 3.92 -16.15
N ASN A 244 4.22 3.57 -15.77
CA ASN A 244 3.95 2.36 -15.01
C ASN A 244 4.25 1.08 -15.80
N THR A 245 3.95 1.04 -17.11
CA THR A 245 4.31 -0.09 -17.99
C THR A 245 5.81 -0.25 -18.07
N VAL A 246 6.56 0.84 -18.25
CA VAL A 246 8.03 0.81 -18.29
C VAL A 246 8.62 0.33 -16.97
N ALA A 247 8.15 0.86 -15.85
CA ALA A 247 8.62 0.46 -14.53
C ALA A 247 8.34 -1.04 -14.26
N LEU A 248 7.15 -1.53 -14.60
CA LEU A 248 6.80 -2.94 -14.41
C LEU A 248 7.68 -3.85 -15.25
N LYS A 249 7.84 -3.57 -16.56
CA LYS A 249 8.71 -4.37 -17.46
C LYS A 249 10.14 -4.41 -16.94
N LYS A 250 10.68 -3.27 -16.52
CA LYS A 250 12.03 -3.16 -15.96
C LYS A 250 12.18 -3.98 -14.67
N THR A 251 11.18 -3.94 -13.80
CA THR A 251 11.17 -4.73 -12.56
C THR A 251 11.13 -6.22 -12.87
N ILE A 252 10.22 -6.69 -13.72
CA ILE A 252 10.11 -8.09 -14.13
C ILE A 252 11.42 -8.59 -14.75
N GLN A 253 11.99 -7.82 -15.68
CA GLN A 253 13.26 -8.18 -16.30
C GLN A 253 14.36 -8.37 -15.24
N LYS A 254 14.48 -7.41 -14.31
CA LYS A 254 15.48 -7.48 -13.24
C LYS A 254 15.28 -8.70 -12.33
N LEU A 255 14.05 -9.02 -11.99
CA LEU A 255 13.76 -10.19 -11.16
C LEU A 255 14.01 -11.52 -11.89
N LYS A 256 13.76 -11.59 -13.22
CA LYS A 256 14.15 -12.74 -14.06
C LYS A 256 15.67 -12.93 -14.10
N GLU A 257 16.45 -11.85 -14.25
CA GLU A 257 17.94 -11.91 -14.17
C GLU A 257 18.43 -12.47 -12.83
N LEU A 258 17.66 -12.29 -11.76
CA LEU A 258 17.93 -12.83 -10.43
C LEU A 258 17.30 -14.22 -10.18
N ASN A 259 16.78 -14.87 -11.24
CA ASN A 259 16.15 -16.19 -11.21
C ASN A 259 14.88 -16.30 -10.37
N TYR A 260 14.16 -15.20 -10.15
CA TYR A 260 12.82 -15.26 -9.58
C TYR A 260 11.81 -15.72 -10.64
N GLN A 261 10.86 -16.56 -10.24
CA GLN A 261 9.77 -17.07 -11.09
C GLN A 261 8.49 -16.28 -10.83
N PHE A 262 7.69 -16.14 -11.90
CA PHE A 262 6.40 -15.45 -11.88
C PHE A 262 5.26 -16.39 -12.25
#